data_aedb91827892a65568edee1efad70952
#
_entry.id   aedb91827892a65568edee1efad70952
#
_cell.length_a   1.000
_cell.length_b   1.000
_cell.length_c   1.000
_cell.angle_alpha   90.00
_cell.angle_beta   90.00
_cell.angle_gamma   90.00
#
_symmetry.space_group_name_H-M   'P 1'
#
loop_
_entity.id
_entity.type
_entity.pdbx_description
1 polymer ?
#
loop_
_entity_poly.entity_id
_entity_poly.type
_entity_poly.pdbx_seq_one_letter_code
_entity_poly.pdbx_strand_id
1 'polypeptide(L)'
;MRLIKPSVEIWDQEEGLNGVYKSIERAGRICYKSSDKITEDSAKPFVDRLIKSGHCYTGDSEVLTENGWKKWKDYNGEKVAAINPDRTFKGFETPSRVLKYKYSGKFYKYPELGLKVTDGHKMFGMFRDSKHNFYKENLYELFSCNTYYKDNNGREKTLGERQFKVPTNCILQKATDPFYELVGFWLGDGISSEKTSNKLIFHLKKTRKIEYLKQLCLDCGFSFEVGKDNHYKIYSPNIGRLFAFKYYRGIKIIEDNDLNPLQIHSVIQGLINSDGHIAKNTNTICFCNTSRSIIDWILTYAPLAGYNVIEGTTIENSAYPCYKVFFKTTQYIINNDSRKKNKKVIISNEELSVYCVTVSTGLILVRGTNGQTSICGNCSILEHGTVYLRQDISIEKLATQITKGNGNPELLDKYEKNPYSKVYGGRLFDEDTLSILVSTNYRVIIENNWINDLKYLCEPTEFHEKRITIHFTCDRAISMEFLRHRTFSFAQESTRQIIMAA
;
A
#
# COMPACT_ATOMS: atom_id res chain seq x y z
N MET A 1 28.92 18.64 -13.34
CA MET A 1 28.39 18.03 -12.09
C MET A 1 28.85 18.92 -10.93
N ARG A 2 27.91 19.55 -10.21
CA ARG A 2 28.27 20.41 -9.06
C ARG A 2 28.24 19.51 -7.82
N LEU A 3 29.37 19.28 -7.21
CA LEU A 3 29.47 18.60 -5.93
C LEU A 3 28.90 19.51 -4.82
N ILE A 4 27.85 19.07 -4.16
CA ILE A 4 27.26 19.76 -3.02
C ILE A 4 27.87 19.13 -1.76
N LYS A 5 28.33 19.96 -0.82
CA LYS A 5 28.83 19.46 0.47
C LYS A 5 27.67 18.93 1.28
N PRO A 6 27.80 17.76 1.96
CA PRO A 6 26.82 17.31 2.92
C PRO A 6 26.60 18.35 4.01
N SER A 7 25.33 18.55 4.40
CA SER A 7 24.98 19.44 5.50
C SER A 7 23.79 18.92 6.27
N VAL A 8 23.67 19.37 7.51
CA VAL A 8 22.53 19.10 8.41
C VAL A 8 22.11 20.42 9.02
N GLU A 9 20.84 20.76 8.88
CA GLU A 9 20.25 21.98 9.42
C GLU A 9 18.99 21.64 10.20
N ILE A 10 18.81 22.26 11.36
CA ILE A 10 17.53 22.22 12.08
C ILE A 10 16.67 23.37 11.57
N TRP A 11 15.46 23.05 11.15
CA TRP A 11 14.51 24.05 10.71
C TRP A 11 13.46 24.28 11.79
N ASP A 12 13.50 25.43 12.38
CA ASP A 12 12.48 25.88 13.33
C ASP A 12 11.19 26.26 12.57
N GLN A 13 10.07 25.90 13.15
CA GLN A 13 8.76 26.33 12.67
C GLN A 13 8.45 27.69 13.29
N GLU A 14 8.06 28.65 12.45
CA GLU A 14 7.55 29.92 12.92
C GLU A 14 6.23 29.74 13.70
N GLU A 15 5.94 30.68 14.57
CA GLU A 15 4.75 30.66 15.42
C GLU A 15 3.44 30.80 14.65
N GLY A 16 2.36 30.30 15.23
CA GLY A 16 1.02 30.41 14.71
C GLY A 16 0.74 29.57 13.47
N LEU A 17 -0.50 29.67 12.96
CA LEU A 17 -0.98 28.86 11.84
C LEU A 17 -0.21 29.14 10.54
N ASN A 18 0.26 30.37 10.34
CA ASN A 18 1.08 30.71 9.17
C ASN A 18 2.43 30.00 9.21
N GLY A 19 3.05 29.86 10.39
CA GLY A 19 4.27 29.07 10.58
C GLY A 19 4.06 27.58 10.25
N VAL A 20 2.91 27.02 10.62
CA VAL A 20 2.52 25.66 10.22
C VAL A 20 2.45 25.56 8.68
N TYR A 21 1.81 26.52 8.00
CA TYR A 21 1.72 26.52 6.52
C TYR A 21 3.08 26.66 5.84
N LYS A 22 3.95 27.53 6.34
CA LYS A 22 5.31 27.73 5.83
C LYS A 22 6.15 26.46 5.98
N SER A 23 6.05 25.73 7.10
CA SER A 23 6.74 24.46 7.31
C SER A 23 6.27 23.39 6.31
N ILE A 24 4.96 23.30 6.07
CA ILE A 24 4.38 22.40 5.07
C ILE A 24 4.85 22.78 3.65
N GLU A 25 4.81 24.06 3.32
CA GLU A 25 5.26 24.54 2.00
C GLU A 25 6.73 24.25 1.77
N ARG A 26 7.60 24.55 2.75
CA ARG A 26 9.04 24.30 2.66
C ARG A 26 9.33 22.84 2.37
N ALA A 27 8.73 21.91 3.13
CA ALA A 27 8.85 20.46 2.89
C ALA A 27 8.29 20.05 1.52
N GLY A 28 7.10 20.54 1.17
CA GLY A 28 6.47 20.25 -0.11
C GLY A 28 7.25 20.75 -1.31
N ARG A 29 7.80 21.96 -1.23
CA ARG A 29 8.61 22.54 -2.31
C ARG A 29 9.91 21.79 -2.56
N ILE A 30 10.49 21.17 -1.52
CA ILE A 30 11.61 20.24 -1.70
C ILE A 30 11.18 19.04 -2.54
N CYS A 31 10.10 18.37 -2.17
CA CYS A 31 9.57 17.23 -2.93
C CYS A 31 9.28 17.58 -4.40
N TYR A 32 8.75 18.77 -4.64
CA TYR A 32 8.39 19.24 -6.00
C TYR A 32 9.51 19.99 -6.71
N LYS A 33 10.69 20.13 -6.09
CA LYS A 33 11.82 20.92 -6.58
C LYS A 33 11.39 22.31 -7.10
N SER A 34 10.71 23.03 -6.27
CA SER A 34 10.14 24.35 -6.57
C SER A 34 10.35 25.34 -5.44
N SER A 35 11.47 25.22 -4.70
CA SER A 35 11.80 26.09 -3.58
C SER A 35 12.03 27.52 -4.03
N ASP A 36 12.37 27.74 -5.30
CA ASP A 36 12.44 29.03 -5.98
C ASP A 36 11.10 29.80 -6.03
N LYS A 37 9.99 29.09 -5.80
CA LYS A 37 8.62 29.66 -5.82
C LYS A 37 8.08 30.00 -4.42
N ILE A 38 8.89 29.88 -3.38
CA ILE A 38 8.52 30.32 -2.04
C ILE A 38 8.55 31.85 -1.99
N THR A 39 7.42 32.44 -1.60
CA THR A 39 7.26 33.87 -1.37
C THR A 39 6.58 34.09 -0.02
N GLU A 40 6.51 35.32 0.46
CA GLU A 40 5.93 35.62 1.76
C GLU A 40 4.48 35.15 1.91
N ASP A 41 3.68 35.23 0.83
CA ASP A 41 2.26 34.88 0.81
C ASP A 41 1.95 33.52 0.16
N SER A 42 2.97 32.73 -0.21
CA SER A 42 2.75 31.51 -1.00
C SER A 42 2.32 30.31 -0.16
N ALA A 43 2.54 30.32 1.15
CA ALA A 43 2.35 29.16 2.03
C ALA A 43 0.89 28.69 2.12
N LYS A 44 -0.04 29.59 2.46
CA LYS A 44 -1.45 29.22 2.57
C LYS A 44 -2.05 28.77 1.23
N PRO A 45 -1.86 29.47 0.09
CA PRO A 45 -2.31 28.98 -1.23
C PRO A 45 -1.69 27.63 -1.62
N PHE A 46 -0.45 27.35 -1.21
CA PHE A 46 0.19 26.06 -1.44
C PHE A 46 -0.50 24.95 -0.65
N VAL A 47 -0.75 25.16 0.65
CA VAL A 47 -1.44 24.20 1.53
C VAL A 47 -2.88 23.97 1.08
N ASP A 48 -3.62 25.05 0.76
CA ASP A 48 -5.00 24.96 0.24
C ASP A 48 -5.05 24.12 -1.04
N ARG A 49 -4.05 24.26 -1.92
CA ARG A 49 -3.91 23.44 -3.12
C ARG A 49 -3.63 21.98 -2.79
N LEU A 50 -2.75 21.68 -1.82
CA LEU A 50 -2.48 20.32 -1.36
C LEU A 50 -3.73 19.65 -0.79
N ILE A 51 -4.53 20.39 -0.03
CA ILE A 51 -5.79 19.90 0.52
C ILE A 51 -6.80 19.62 -0.61
N LYS A 52 -6.84 20.47 -1.63
CA LYS A 52 -7.78 20.37 -2.77
C LYS A 52 -7.31 19.40 -3.86
N SER A 53 -6.01 19.33 -4.15
CA SER A 53 -5.45 18.45 -5.17
C SER A 53 -5.26 17.05 -4.61
N GLY A 54 -6.36 16.32 -4.44
CA GLY A 54 -6.33 14.95 -3.95
C GLY A 54 -5.53 14.01 -4.86
N HIS A 55 -4.79 13.10 -4.26
CA HIS A 55 -4.06 12.02 -4.92
C HIS A 55 -4.98 10.82 -5.11
N CYS A 56 -6.01 10.94 -5.97
CA CYS A 56 -7.18 10.08 -5.92
C CYS A 56 -7.37 9.21 -7.17
N TYR A 57 -8.10 8.11 -6.97
CA TYR A 57 -8.53 7.16 -7.99
C TYR A 57 -9.98 7.40 -8.38
N THR A 58 -10.38 6.97 -9.58
CA THR A 58 -11.80 6.87 -9.94
C THR A 58 -12.43 5.63 -9.32
N GLY A 59 -13.76 5.64 -9.15
CA GLY A 59 -14.50 4.61 -8.41
C GLY A 59 -14.49 3.20 -8.99
N ASP A 60 -14.07 3.02 -10.24
CA ASP A 60 -14.12 1.73 -10.95
C ASP A 60 -12.88 0.85 -10.75
N SER A 61 -11.76 1.42 -10.36
CA SER A 61 -10.58 0.65 -9.93
C SER A 61 -10.77 0.12 -8.51
N GLU A 62 -9.91 -0.79 -8.08
CA GLU A 62 -10.07 -1.53 -6.83
C GLU A 62 -8.85 -1.33 -5.93
N VAL A 63 -9.08 -1.42 -4.63
CA VAL A 63 -8.04 -1.50 -3.58
C VAL A 63 -8.09 -2.87 -2.92
N LEU A 64 -6.93 -3.41 -2.55
CA LEU A 64 -6.87 -4.65 -1.79
C LEU A 64 -7.16 -4.37 -0.32
N THR A 65 -8.24 -4.97 0.18
CA THR A 65 -8.63 -4.93 1.59
C THR A 65 -8.37 -6.27 2.27
N GLU A 66 -8.46 -6.32 3.60
CA GLU A 66 -8.41 -7.57 4.38
C GLU A 66 -9.48 -8.60 3.95
N ASN A 67 -10.57 -8.12 3.32
CA ASN A 67 -11.68 -8.94 2.83
C ASN A 67 -11.62 -9.18 1.30
N GLY A 68 -10.47 -8.93 0.66
CA GLY A 68 -10.27 -9.07 -0.78
C GLY A 68 -10.38 -7.76 -1.55
N TRP A 69 -10.44 -7.85 -2.88
CA TRP A 69 -10.51 -6.69 -3.76
C TRP A 69 -11.85 -5.98 -3.67
N LYS A 70 -11.83 -4.66 -3.48
CA LYS A 70 -13.02 -3.82 -3.37
C LYS A 70 -12.92 -2.60 -4.29
N LYS A 71 -13.98 -2.33 -5.06
CA LYS A 71 -14.04 -1.11 -5.87
C LYS A 71 -14.04 0.11 -4.97
N TRP A 72 -13.33 1.15 -5.37
CA TRP A 72 -13.26 2.39 -4.59
C TRP A 72 -14.63 2.99 -4.28
N LYS A 73 -15.58 2.90 -5.21
CA LYS A 73 -16.95 3.41 -4.98
C LYS A 73 -17.71 2.64 -3.88
N ASP A 74 -17.34 1.40 -3.63
CA ASP A 74 -17.97 0.48 -2.67
C ASP A 74 -17.15 0.31 -1.38
N TYR A 75 -16.01 1.04 -1.27
CA TYR A 75 -15.12 0.98 -0.12
C TYR A 75 -15.71 1.74 1.08
N ASN A 76 -15.72 1.12 2.26
CA ASN A 76 -16.35 1.62 3.49
C ASN A 76 -15.42 1.68 4.71
N GLY A 77 -14.11 1.77 4.50
CA GLY A 77 -13.14 1.96 5.60
C GLY A 77 -12.51 0.67 6.13
N GLU A 78 -12.61 -0.44 5.41
CA GLU A 78 -11.90 -1.68 5.73
C GLU A 78 -10.38 -1.45 5.75
N LYS A 79 -9.64 -2.30 6.47
CA LYS A 79 -8.17 -2.28 6.40
C LYS A 79 -7.69 -2.56 4.99
N VAL A 80 -6.68 -1.83 4.55
CA VAL A 80 -6.10 -1.96 3.20
C VAL A 80 -4.66 -2.46 3.25
N ALA A 81 -4.24 -3.13 2.19
CA ALA A 81 -2.88 -3.64 2.06
C ALA A 81 -1.87 -2.49 1.96
N ALA A 82 -1.09 -2.28 3.01
CA ALA A 82 0.01 -1.32 3.07
C ALA A 82 1.32 -1.98 2.60
N ILE A 83 2.03 -1.29 1.72
CA ILE A 83 3.26 -1.78 1.08
C ILE A 83 4.43 -0.87 1.49
N ASN A 84 5.54 -1.46 1.91
CA ASN A 84 6.76 -0.70 2.20
C ASN A 84 7.43 -0.19 0.91
N PRO A 85 8.27 0.87 0.97
CA PRO A 85 9.00 1.38 -0.19
C PRO A 85 9.93 0.35 -0.87
N ASP A 86 10.41 -0.64 -0.13
CA ASP A 86 11.16 -1.78 -0.65
C ASP A 86 10.27 -2.86 -1.30
N ARG A 87 8.98 -2.61 -1.40
CA ARG A 87 7.94 -3.48 -1.94
C ARG A 87 7.66 -4.73 -1.10
N THR A 88 8.03 -4.76 0.17
CA THR A 88 7.56 -5.80 1.09
C THR A 88 6.15 -5.47 1.57
N PHE A 89 5.33 -6.49 1.77
CA PHE A 89 4.01 -6.33 2.38
C PHE A 89 4.18 -6.01 3.87
N LYS A 90 3.61 -4.90 4.32
CA LYS A 90 3.66 -4.50 5.73
C LYS A 90 2.57 -5.15 6.57
N GLY A 91 1.38 -5.26 5.99
CA GLY A 91 0.17 -5.75 6.67
C GLY A 91 -1.07 -5.03 6.17
N PHE A 92 -2.23 -5.46 6.66
CA PHE A 92 -3.48 -4.73 6.46
C PHE A 92 -3.62 -3.67 7.55
N GLU A 93 -3.67 -2.40 7.15
CA GLU A 93 -3.78 -1.24 8.05
C GLU A 93 -5.15 -0.58 7.93
N THR A 94 -5.71 -0.16 9.06
CA THR A 94 -6.83 0.79 9.06
C THR A 94 -6.29 2.11 8.52
N PRO A 95 -6.86 2.63 7.42
CA PRO A 95 -6.42 3.91 6.89
C PRO A 95 -6.62 5.02 7.91
N SER A 96 -5.63 5.89 8.06
CA SER A 96 -5.76 7.10 8.88
C SER A 96 -6.71 8.11 8.26
N ARG A 97 -6.99 7.99 6.95
CA ARG A 97 -7.94 8.82 6.21
C ARG A 97 -8.60 8.05 5.09
N VAL A 98 -9.90 8.29 4.91
CA VAL A 98 -10.69 7.87 3.74
C VAL A 98 -11.23 9.13 3.07
N LEU A 99 -10.91 9.31 1.79
CA LEU A 99 -11.34 10.45 0.99
C LEU A 99 -12.36 10.02 -0.05
N LYS A 100 -13.44 10.78 -0.13
CA LYS A 100 -14.45 10.68 -1.18
C LYS A 100 -15.01 12.06 -1.45
N TYR A 101 -14.78 12.60 -2.65
CA TYR A 101 -15.31 13.92 -3.04
C TYR A 101 -15.47 14.01 -4.56
N LYS A 102 -16.18 15.04 -5.03
CA LYS A 102 -16.25 15.39 -6.44
C LYS A 102 -15.03 16.22 -6.81
N TYR A 103 -14.28 15.77 -7.80
CA TYR A 103 -13.12 16.46 -8.35
C TYR A 103 -13.43 16.89 -9.77
N SER A 104 -13.26 18.19 -10.05
CA SER A 104 -13.36 18.77 -11.37
C SER A 104 -11.97 19.22 -11.81
N GLY A 105 -11.40 18.60 -12.83
CA GLY A 105 -10.05 18.89 -13.27
C GLY A 105 -9.46 17.84 -14.20
N LYS A 106 -8.13 17.86 -14.27
CA LYS A 106 -7.37 16.99 -15.17
C LYS A 106 -7.21 15.60 -14.59
N PHE A 107 -7.47 14.60 -15.44
CA PHE A 107 -7.24 13.18 -15.14
C PHE A 107 -6.20 12.59 -16.09
N TYR A 108 -5.42 11.62 -15.57
CA TYR A 108 -4.53 10.76 -16.33
C TYR A 108 -5.11 9.35 -16.37
N LYS A 109 -5.45 8.86 -17.57
CA LYS A 109 -5.88 7.48 -17.79
C LYS A 109 -4.70 6.68 -18.36
N TYR A 110 -4.33 5.63 -17.67
CA TYR A 110 -3.25 4.70 -18.01
C TYR A 110 -3.84 3.37 -18.49
N PRO A 111 -4.01 3.17 -19.82
CA PRO A 111 -4.67 1.96 -20.35
C PRO A 111 -3.97 0.66 -19.97
N GLU A 112 -2.62 0.65 -19.90
CA GLU A 112 -1.85 -0.54 -19.51
C GLU A 112 -2.09 -0.95 -18.06
N LEU A 113 -2.35 0.01 -17.18
CA LEU A 113 -2.64 -0.21 -15.78
C LEU A 113 -4.14 -0.37 -15.50
N GLY A 114 -4.99 0.02 -16.45
CA GLY A 114 -6.44 0.12 -16.22
C GLY A 114 -6.82 1.17 -15.17
N LEU A 115 -5.94 2.13 -14.89
CA LEU A 115 -6.14 3.16 -13.88
C LEU A 115 -6.47 4.51 -14.51
N LYS A 116 -7.37 5.24 -13.86
CA LYS A 116 -7.65 6.64 -14.09
C LYS A 116 -7.52 7.39 -12.77
N VAL A 117 -6.63 8.39 -12.74
CA VAL A 117 -6.23 9.10 -11.52
C VAL A 117 -6.25 10.60 -11.74
N THR A 118 -6.37 11.37 -10.66
CA THR A 118 -6.27 12.84 -10.70
C THR A 118 -4.86 13.30 -11.08
N ASP A 119 -4.71 14.53 -11.51
CA ASP A 119 -3.43 15.08 -11.98
C ASP A 119 -2.35 15.14 -10.88
N GLY A 120 -2.74 15.38 -9.64
CA GLY A 120 -1.82 15.36 -8.49
C GLY A 120 -1.42 13.97 -8.02
N HIS A 121 -2.00 12.89 -8.56
CA HIS A 121 -1.79 11.53 -8.07
C HIS A 121 -0.32 11.12 -8.04
N LYS A 122 0.09 10.45 -6.96
CA LYS A 122 1.44 9.92 -6.82
C LYS A 122 1.52 8.49 -7.33
N MET A 123 2.26 8.34 -8.42
CA MET A 123 2.64 7.04 -8.95
C MET A 123 3.92 6.56 -8.29
N PHE A 124 4.03 5.25 -8.09
CA PHE A 124 5.27 4.59 -7.67
C PHE A 124 5.90 3.93 -8.88
N GLY A 125 7.00 4.49 -9.37
CA GLY A 125 7.53 4.07 -10.67
C GLY A 125 9.02 4.33 -10.84
N MET A 126 9.56 3.71 -11.91
CA MET A 126 10.94 3.88 -12.34
C MET A 126 10.97 4.40 -13.78
N PHE A 127 11.63 5.51 -14.02
CA PHE A 127 11.78 6.04 -15.38
C PHE A 127 13.00 5.43 -16.11
N ARG A 128 13.06 5.63 -17.40
CA ARG A 128 14.27 5.34 -18.20
C ARG A 128 15.31 6.44 -18.03
N ASP A 129 16.59 6.04 -18.11
CA ASP A 129 17.71 6.98 -18.23
C ASP A 129 17.76 7.64 -19.62
N SER A 130 18.73 8.55 -19.82
CA SER A 130 18.96 9.24 -21.10
C SER A 130 19.35 8.30 -22.26
N LYS A 131 19.85 7.09 -21.95
CA LYS A 131 20.20 6.04 -22.91
C LYS A 131 19.06 5.06 -23.19
N HIS A 132 17.82 5.39 -22.75
CA HIS A 132 16.62 4.55 -22.84
C HIS A 132 16.69 3.23 -22.06
N ASN A 133 17.65 3.07 -21.17
CA ASN A 133 17.74 1.93 -20.26
C ASN A 133 16.99 2.23 -18.97
N PHE A 134 16.32 1.23 -18.42
CA PHE A 134 15.88 1.30 -17.03
C PHE A 134 17.10 1.03 -16.15
N TYR A 135 17.28 1.83 -15.10
CA TYR A 135 18.39 1.63 -14.19
C TYR A 135 18.47 0.17 -13.72
N LYS A 136 19.68 -0.39 -13.65
CA LYS A 136 19.92 -1.77 -13.21
C LYS A 136 19.50 -2.02 -11.75
N GLU A 137 19.55 -0.99 -10.94
CA GLU A 137 19.06 -1.02 -9.56
C GLU A 137 17.57 -0.73 -9.57
N ASN A 138 16.76 -1.63 -8.99
CA ASN A 138 15.28 -1.55 -8.93
C ASN A 138 14.79 -0.41 -8.03
N LEU A 139 15.18 0.81 -8.33
CA LEU A 139 14.84 2.00 -7.57
C LEU A 139 13.53 2.58 -8.08
N TYR A 140 12.44 2.16 -7.46
CA TYR A 140 11.13 2.78 -7.66
C TYR A 140 11.01 4.00 -6.75
N GLU A 141 10.39 5.05 -7.25
CA GLU A 141 10.19 6.31 -6.54
C GLU A 141 8.76 6.78 -6.65
N LEU A 142 8.31 7.51 -5.62
CA LEU A 142 7.07 8.27 -5.69
C LEU A 142 7.27 9.55 -6.50
N PHE A 143 6.37 9.81 -7.45
CA PHE A 143 6.34 11.07 -8.21
C PHE A 143 4.91 11.50 -8.48
N SER A 144 4.67 12.81 -8.55
CA SER A 144 3.36 13.35 -8.90
C SER A 144 3.18 13.41 -10.41
N CYS A 145 2.00 13.01 -10.90
CA CYS A 145 1.72 12.99 -12.34
C CYS A 145 1.83 14.38 -12.98
N ASN A 146 1.48 15.44 -12.26
CA ASN A 146 1.49 16.83 -12.74
C ASN A 146 2.84 17.56 -12.61
N THR A 147 3.89 16.90 -12.11
CA THR A 147 5.24 17.50 -12.04
C THR A 147 5.77 17.73 -13.46
N TYR A 148 6.17 18.96 -13.77
CA TYR A 148 6.68 19.34 -15.10
C TYR A 148 8.15 18.97 -15.27
N TYR A 149 8.50 18.63 -16.51
CA TYR A 149 9.88 18.48 -16.96
C TYR A 149 10.00 18.94 -18.43
N LYS A 150 11.20 19.28 -18.88
CA LYS A 150 11.48 19.55 -20.30
C LYS A 150 11.96 18.26 -20.95
N ASP A 151 11.35 17.90 -22.08
CA ASP A 151 11.81 16.77 -22.91
C ASP A 151 13.10 17.12 -23.69
N ASN A 152 13.67 16.16 -24.41
CA ASN A 152 14.90 16.35 -25.19
C ASN A 152 14.77 17.43 -26.30
N ASN A 153 13.56 17.83 -26.63
CA ASN A 153 13.26 18.89 -27.61
C ASN A 153 12.91 20.24 -26.93
N GLY A 154 13.13 20.34 -25.60
CA GLY A 154 12.81 21.54 -24.82
C GLY A 154 11.32 21.77 -24.55
N ARG A 155 10.43 20.81 -24.89
CA ARG A 155 8.99 20.94 -24.70
C ARG A 155 8.63 20.61 -23.26
N GLU A 156 7.80 21.45 -22.63
CA GLU A 156 7.22 21.16 -21.32
C GLU A 156 6.25 19.99 -21.40
N LYS A 157 6.45 19.02 -20.53
CA LYS A 157 5.58 17.85 -20.32
C LYS A 157 5.48 17.53 -18.85
N THR A 158 4.52 16.70 -18.48
CA THR A 158 4.39 16.22 -17.11
C THR A 158 4.98 14.81 -16.94
N LEU A 159 5.41 14.48 -15.72
CA LEU A 159 5.95 13.15 -15.41
C LEU A 159 4.91 12.05 -15.69
N GLY A 160 3.61 12.35 -15.52
CA GLY A 160 2.54 11.43 -15.88
C GLY A 160 2.50 11.06 -17.37
N GLU A 161 3.01 11.91 -18.26
CA GLU A 161 3.13 11.64 -19.70
C GLU A 161 4.39 10.88 -20.07
N ARG A 162 5.35 10.77 -19.16
CA ARG A 162 6.60 10.08 -19.41
C ARG A 162 6.41 8.55 -19.36
N GLN A 163 7.28 7.82 -20.06
CA GLN A 163 7.32 6.37 -19.95
C GLN A 163 8.01 5.94 -18.66
N PHE A 164 7.37 5.08 -17.87
CA PHE A 164 7.91 4.55 -16.63
C PHE A 164 7.45 3.10 -16.38
N LYS A 165 8.23 2.36 -15.60
CA LYS A 165 7.82 1.06 -15.03
C LYS A 165 7.04 1.26 -13.76
N VAL A 166 5.97 0.48 -13.58
CA VAL A 166 5.21 0.40 -12.33
C VAL A 166 5.32 -1.02 -11.80
N PRO A 167 5.66 -1.24 -10.52
CA PRO A 167 5.69 -2.58 -9.95
C PRO A 167 4.26 -3.10 -9.80
N THR A 168 4.07 -4.38 -10.16
CA THR A 168 2.74 -5.01 -10.17
C THR A 168 2.43 -5.77 -8.89
N ASN A 169 3.45 -6.00 -8.06
CA ASN A 169 3.38 -6.90 -6.91
C ASN A 169 4.52 -6.58 -5.92
N CYS A 170 4.43 -7.16 -4.73
CA CYS A 170 5.50 -7.17 -3.74
C CYS A 170 6.76 -7.91 -4.24
N ILE A 171 7.81 -7.94 -3.43
CA ILE A 171 9.01 -8.74 -3.74
C ILE A 171 8.67 -10.22 -3.65
N LEU A 172 9.11 -10.98 -4.66
CA LEU A 172 8.92 -12.43 -4.68
C LEU A 172 9.67 -13.09 -3.53
N GLN A 173 8.96 -13.91 -2.76
CA GLN A 173 9.55 -14.74 -1.73
C GLN A 173 10.41 -15.84 -2.38
N LYS A 174 11.51 -16.21 -1.73
CA LYS A 174 12.45 -17.23 -2.24
C LYS A 174 12.41 -18.53 -1.45
N ALA A 175 12.11 -18.42 -0.16
CA ALA A 175 11.99 -19.55 0.74
C ALA A 175 10.54 -20.04 0.80
N THR A 176 10.36 -21.29 1.17
CA THR A 176 9.05 -21.91 1.40
C THR A 176 8.95 -22.49 2.80
N ASP A 177 7.73 -22.63 3.29
CA ASP A 177 7.38 -23.39 4.48
C ASP A 177 6.73 -24.69 4.01
N PRO A 178 7.35 -25.88 4.27
CA PRO A 178 6.86 -27.16 3.77
C PRO A 178 5.43 -27.48 4.19
N PHE A 179 5.00 -27.01 5.37
CA PHE A 179 3.62 -27.21 5.84
C PHE A 179 2.61 -26.49 4.95
N TYR A 180 2.85 -25.24 4.60
CA TYR A 180 1.96 -24.47 3.72
C TYR A 180 2.09 -24.91 2.25
N GLU A 181 3.23 -25.41 1.81
CA GLU A 181 3.35 -26.12 0.52
C GLU A 181 2.45 -27.37 0.46
N LEU A 182 2.46 -28.18 1.53
CA LEU A 182 1.59 -29.34 1.64
C LEU A 182 0.11 -28.93 1.61
N VAL A 183 -0.26 -27.83 2.27
CA VAL A 183 -1.60 -27.25 2.20
C VAL A 183 -1.99 -26.93 0.75
N GLY A 184 -1.14 -26.21 0.03
CA GLY A 184 -1.37 -25.85 -1.37
C GLY A 184 -1.49 -27.07 -2.27
N PHE A 185 -0.62 -28.07 -2.08
CA PHE A 185 -0.67 -29.33 -2.82
C PHE A 185 -1.95 -30.11 -2.55
N TRP A 186 -2.42 -30.14 -1.29
CA TRP A 186 -3.69 -30.76 -0.92
C TRP A 186 -4.89 -30.00 -1.52
N LEU A 187 -4.87 -28.69 -1.57
CA LEU A 187 -5.93 -27.89 -2.20
C LEU A 187 -6.10 -28.24 -3.69
N GLY A 188 -5.00 -28.57 -4.41
CA GLY A 188 -5.05 -29.05 -5.78
C GLY A 188 -5.48 -30.52 -5.88
N ASP A 189 -4.64 -31.41 -5.40
CA ASP A 189 -4.75 -32.88 -5.63
C ASP A 189 -5.36 -33.67 -4.46
N GLY A 190 -5.60 -33.06 -3.30
CA GLY A 190 -6.13 -33.79 -2.14
C GLY A 190 -7.56 -34.24 -2.33
N ILE A 191 -7.92 -35.35 -1.71
CA ILE A 191 -9.30 -35.81 -1.58
C ILE A 191 -9.82 -35.36 -0.23
N SER A 192 -10.98 -34.78 -0.20
CA SER A 192 -11.64 -34.36 1.04
C SER A 192 -12.52 -35.48 1.56
N SER A 193 -12.37 -35.82 2.84
CA SER A 193 -13.24 -36.76 3.52
C SER A 193 -13.77 -36.11 4.81
N GLU A 194 -15.07 -35.89 4.90
CA GLU A 194 -15.74 -35.34 6.10
C GLU A 194 -15.57 -36.22 7.35
N LYS A 195 -15.23 -37.50 7.17
CA LYS A 195 -15.15 -38.50 8.25
C LYS A 195 -13.79 -38.58 8.95
N THR A 196 -12.76 -37.84 8.50
CA THR A 196 -11.39 -38.10 9.01
C THR A 196 -10.65 -36.78 9.32
N SER A 197 -10.85 -36.29 10.54
CA SER A 197 -10.21 -35.08 11.06
C SER A 197 -8.67 -35.17 11.24
N ASN A 198 -8.07 -36.38 11.18
CA ASN A 198 -6.66 -36.58 11.53
C ASN A 198 -5.80 -37.07 10.38
N LYS A 199 -6.27 -37.07 9.13
CA LYS A 199 -5.51 -37.50 7.98
C LYS A 199 -5.81 -36.73 6.72
N LEU A 200 -4.80 -36.52 5.88
CA LEU A 200 -4.96 -36.06 4.49
C LEU A 200 -4.90 -37.29 3.57
N ILE A 201 -5.73 -37.26 2.52
CA ILE A 201 -5.77 -38.31 1.53
C ILE A 201 -5.54 -37.70 0.15
N PHE A 202 -4.69 -38.40 -0.64
CA PHE A 202 -4.42 -38.06 -2.03
C PHE A 202 -4.64 -39.27 -2.92
N HIS A 203 -5.03 -39.06 -4.17
CA HIS A 203 -5.06 -40.04 -5.22
C HIS A 203 -4.14 -39.62 -6.35
N LEU A 204 -2.91 -40.12 -6.39
CA LEU A 204 -1.85 -39.67 -7.28
C LEU A 204 -1.38 -40.78 -8.21
N LYS A 205 -1.33 -40.52 -9.52
CA LYS A 205 -0.84 -41.40 -10.56
C LYS A 205 0.52 -41.00 -11.12
N LYS A 206 0.89 -39.73 -11.04
CA LYS A 206 2.13 -39.20 -11.64
C LYS A 206 3.28 -39.32 -10.63
N THR A 207 4.37 -40.00 -11.02
CA THR A 207 5.56 -40.21 -10.19
C THR A 207 6.07 -38.90 -9.59
N ARG A 208 6.20 -37.83 -10.38
CA ARG A 208 6.66 -36.52 -9.87
C ARG A 208 5.82 -35.99 -8.70
N LYS A 209 4.50 -36.20 -8.73
CA LYS A 209 3.60 -35.75 -7.66
C LYS A 209 3.75 -36.59 -6.40
N ILE A 210 3.98 -37.89 -6.59
CA ILE A 210 4.22 -38.84 -5.48
C ILE A 210 5.55 -38.54 -4.77
N GLU A 211 6.61 -38.29 -5.54
CA GLU A 211 7.91 -37.92 -5.00
C GLU A 211 7.87 -36.59 -4.27
N TYR A 212 7.20 -35.59 -4.86
CA TYR A 212 6.99 -34.28 -4.23
C TYR A 212 6.23 -34.41 -2.89
N LEU A 213 5.13 -35.18 -2.86
CA LEU A 213 4.39 -35.46 -1.63
C LEU A 213 5.23 -36.13 -0.56
N LYS A 214 6.04 -37.14 -0.94
CA LYS A 214 6.95 -37.82 -0.02
C LYS A 214 7.96 -36.88 0.61
N GLN A 215 8.54 -35.98 -0.21
CA GLN A 215 9.49 -34.98 0.28
C GLN A 215 8.81 -34.00 1.25
N LEU A 216 7.64 -33.49 0.92
CA LEU A 216 6.88 -32.61 1.83
C LEU A 216 6.55 -33.30 3.17
N CYS A 217 6.22 -34.62 3.15
CA CYS A 217 5.98 -35.36 4.38
C CYS A 217 7.25 -35.47 5.24
N LEU A 218 8.40 -35.72 4.61
CA LEU A 218 9.69 -35.77 5.31
C LEU A 218 10.03 -34.41 5.93
N ASP A 219 9.88 -33.34 5.16
CA ASP A 219 10.21 -31.97 5.60
C ASP A 219 9.29 -31.52 6.73
N CYS A 220 8.03 -31.97 6.75
CA CYS A 220 7.07 -31.70 7.82
C CYS A 220 7.15 -32.65 9.02
N GLY A 221 7.92 -33.75 8.93
CA GLY A 221 7.96 -34.81 9.96
C GLY A 221 6.65 -35.59 10.08
N PHE A 222 5.89 -35.75 8.97
CA PHE A 222 4.59 -36.42 8.96
C PHE A 222 4.74 -37.88 8.54
N SER A 223 3.92 -38.76 9.13
CA SER A 223 3.83 -40.18 8.74
C SER A 223 3.13 -40.32 7.39
N PHE A 224 3.67 -41.16 6.54
CA PHE A 224 3.22 -41.43 5.17
C PHE A 224 2.87 -42.88 4.99
N GLU A 225 1.66 -43.19 4.54
CA GLU A 225 1.16 -44.53 4.26
C GLU A 225 0.75 -44.66 2.79
N VAL A 226 1.15 -45.74 2.16
CA VAL A 226 0.72 -46.09 0.79
C VAL A 226 -0.46 -47.07 0.88
N GLY A 227 -1.61 -46.63 0.47
CA GLY A 227 -2.81 -47.44 0.39
C GLY A 227 -2.96 -48.16 -0.96
N LYS A 228 -4.08 -48.86 -1.14
CA LYS A 228 -4.43 -49.50 -2.42
C LYS A 228 -4.79 -48.43 -3.48
N ASP A 229 -4.68 -48.77 -4.74
CA ASP A 229 -5.14 -48.00 -5.89
C ASP A 229 -4.60 -46.55 -5.94
N ASN A 230 -3.30 -46.38 -5.69
CA ASN A 230 -2.63 -45.07 -5.70
C ASN A 230 -3.17 -44.06 -4.68
N HIS A 231 -3.75 -44.55 -3.57
CA HIS A 231 -4.13 -43.70 -2.45
C HIS A 231 -2.96 -43.54 -1.50
N TYR A 232 -2.70 -42.29 -1.10
CA TYR A 232 -1.64 -41.92 -0.17
C TYR A 232 -2.28 -41.21 1.02
N LYS A 233 -1.91 -41.62 2.23
CA LYS A 233 -2.45 -41.09 3.47
C LYS A 233 -1.35 -40.47 4.30
N ILE A 234 -1.60 -39.32 4.82
CA ILE A 234 -0.69 -38.60 5.72
C ILE A 234 -1.39 -38.42 7.06
N TYR A 235 -0.69 -38.77 8.11
CA TYR A 235 -1.17 -38.65 9.49
C TYR A 235 -0.27 -37.69 10.26
N SER A 236 -0.89 -36.78 11.02
CA SER A 236 -0.20 -35.91 11.96
C SER A 236 -1.15 -35.47 13.08
N PRO A 237 -0.68 -35.44 14.34
CA PRO A 237 -1.47 -34.88 15.44
C PRO A 237 -1.82 -33.40 15.25
N ASN A 238 -1.07 -32.68 14.42
CA ASN A 238 -1.28 -31.25 14.13
C ASN A 238 -2.01 -31.00 12.79
N ILE A 239 -2.45 -32.02 12.12
CA ILE A 239 -3.18 -31.90 10.85
C ILE A 239 -4.44 -31.04 10.99
N GLY A 240 -5.04 -30.96 12.19
CA GLY A 240 -6.14 -30.04 12.47
C GLY A 240 -5.82 -28.55 12.18
N ARG A 241 -4.56 -28.14 12.15
CA ARG A 241 -4.16 -26.79 11.70
C ARG A 241 -4.35 -26.58 10.20
N LEU A 242 -4.35 -27.65 9.41
CA LEU A 242 -4.69 -27.60 7.98
C LEU A 242 -6.18 -27.33 7.75
N PHE A 243 -7.03 -27.47 8.77
CA PHE A 243 -8.46 -27.20 8.67
C PHE A 243 -8.87 -25.74 8.77
N ALA A 244 -7.92 -24.81 8.88
CA ALA A 244 -8.15 -23.43 8.48
C ALA A 244 -8.57 -23.32 6.99
N PHE A 245 -8.35 -24.39 6.21
CA PHE A 245 -8.75 -24.52 4.81
C PHE A 245 -9.93 -25.50 4.72
N LYS A 246 -11.14 -25.02 4.90
CA LYS A 246 -12.33 -25.86 5.00
C LYS A 246 -12.79 -26.40 3.64
N TYR A 247 -13.32 -27.62 3.72
CA TYR A 247 -14.08 -28.26 2.67
C TYR A 247 -15.58 -28.10 2.95
N TYR A 248 -16.25 -27.32 2.13
CA TYR A 248 -17.68 -27.10 2.27
C TYR A 248 -18.41 -27.53 1.01
N ARG A 249 -19.34 -28.51 1.14
CA ARG A 249 -20.19 -29.02 0.04
C ARG A 249 -19.42 -29.39 -1.26
N GLY A 250 -18.30 -30.08 -1.13
CA GLY A 250 -17.50 -30.46 -2.31
C GLY A 250 -16.48 -29.42 -2.79
N ILE A 251 -16.41 -28.25 -2.15
CA ILE A 251 -15.52 -27.14 -2.52
C ILE A 251 -14.46 -26.94 -1.44
N LYS A 252 -13.20 -26.90 -1.82
CA LYS A 252 -12.11 -26.53 -0.94
C LYS A 252 -12.04 -25.02 -0.82
N ILE A 253 -12.10 -24.50 0.39
CA ILE A 253 -12.11 -23.05 0.69
C ILE A 253 -10.92 -22.71 1.55
N ILE A 254 -10.24 -21.62 1.24
CA ILE A 254 -9.22 -21.00 2.08
C ILE A 254 -9.94 -19.93 2.91
N GLU A 255 -10.11 -20.16 4.21
CA GLU A 255 -10.78 -19.21 5.12
C GLU A 255 -9.78 -18.30 5.85
N ASP A 256 -8.50 -18.70 5.94
CA ASP A 256 -7.48 -17.92 6.64
C ASP A 256 -6.92 -16.82 5.72
N ASN A 257 -7.27 -15.59 6.06
CA ASN A 257 -6.82 -14.39 5.35
C ASN A 257 -5.60 -13.73 6.03
N ASP A 258 -5.15 -14.27 7.18
CA ASP A 258 -4.03 -13.71 7.96
C ASP A 258 -2.67 -14.30 7.58
N LEU A 259 -2.58 -15.00 6.45
CA LEU A 259 -1.33 -15.58 5.96
C LEU A 259 -0.31 -14.48 5.61
N ASN A 260 0.91 -14.67 6.10
CA ASN A 260 2.02 -13.80 5.72
C ASN A 260 2.53 -14.12 4.29
N PRO A 261 3.33 -13.25 3.64
CA PRO A 261 3.81 -13.47 2.28
C PRO A 261 4.56 -14.79 2.05
N LEU A 262 5.30 -15.29 3.04
CA LEU A 262 6.00 -16.59 2.96
C LEU A 262 4.99 -17.75 2.90
N GLN A 263 3.98 -17.72 3.75
CA GLN A 263 2.92 -18.72 3.78
C GLN A 263 2.10 -18.70 2.50
N ILE A 264 1.72 -17.52 2.00
CA ILE A 264 1.02 -17.34 0.72
C ILE A 264 1.87 -17.93 -0.42
N HIS A 265 3.17 -17.60 -0.46
CA HIS A 265 4.11 -18.15 -1.44
C HIS A 265 4.13 -19.67 -1.41
N SER A 266 4.23 -20.26 -0.23
CA SER A 266 4.29 -21.71 -0.02
C SER A 266 3.01 -22.40 -0.49
N VAL A 267 1.83 -21.88 -0.16
CA VAL A 267 0.55 -22.39 -0.67
C VAL A 267 0.53 -22.35 -2.20
N ILE A 268 0.98 -21.25 -2.81
CA ILE A 268 1.02 -21.11 -4.28
C ILE A 268 1.99 -22.12 -4.89
N GLN A 269 3.16 -22.38 -4.28
CA GLN A 269 4.10 -23.39 -4.77
C GLN A 269 3.47 -24.79 -4.72
N GLY A 270 2.78 -25.13 -3.65
CA GLY A 270 2.02 -26.39 -3.54
C GLY A 270 0.95 -26.51 -4.63
N LEU A 271 0.16 -25.46 -4.87
CA LEU A 271 -0.85 -25.44 -5.94
C LEU A 271 -0.21 -25.61 -7.34
N ILE A 272 0.90 -24.92 -7.62
CA ILE A 272 1.62 -25.03 -8.90
C ILE A 272 2.16 -26.46 -9.09
N ASN A 273 2.70 -27.08 -8.05
CA ASN A 273 3.21 -28.45 -8.11
C ASN A 273 2.10 -29.51 -8.24
N SER A 274 0.86 -29.17 -7.83
CA SER A 274 -0.31 -30.02 -8.07
C SER A 274 -0.77 -29.93 -9.54
N ASP A 275 -1.46 -28.87 -9.91
CA ASP A 275 -2.16 -28.70 -11.19
C ASP A 275 -1.54 -27.62 -12.10
N GLY A 276 -0.39 -27.06 -11.71
CA GLY A 276 0.34 -26.13 -12.54
C GLY A 276 1.02 -26.79 -13.73
N HIS A 277 1.12 -26.06 -14.82
CA HIS A 277 1.89 -26.46 -16.00
C HIS A 277 2.51 -25.25 -16.69
N ILE A 278 3.62 -25.46 -17.39
CA ILE A 278 4.23 -24.40 -18.20
C ILE A 278 3.47 -24.32 -19.53
N ALA A 279 2.91 -23.16 -19.81
CA ALA A 279 2.22 -22.92 -21.06
C ALA A 279 3.19 -22.99 -22.23
N LYS A 280 2.87 -23.80 -23.25
CA LYS A 280 3.66 -23.93 -24.47
C LYS A 280 3.85 -22.54 -25.09
N ASN A 281 5.05 -22.19 -25.45
CA ASN A 281 5.47 -20.94 -26.13
C ASN A 281 5.66 -19.66 -25.27
N THR A 282 5.41 -19.65 -23.98
CA THR A 282 5.49 -18.41 -23.19
C THR A 282 6.32 -18.51 -21.91
N ASN A 283 6.81 -19.68 -21.53
CA ASN A 283 7.43 -19.94 -20.20
C ASN A 283 6.59 -19.42 -19.02
N THR A 284 5.30 -19.25 -19.24
CA THR A 284 4.36 -18.76 -18.23
C THR A 284 3.74 -19.96 -17.52
N ILE A 285 3.75 -19.96 -16.20
CA ILE A 285 3.06 -20.98 -15.42
C ILE A 285 1.56 -20.71 -15.51
N CYS A 286 0.80 -21.72 -15.90
CA CYS A 286 -0.66 -21.73 -15.90
C CYS A 286 -1.14 -22.70 -14.82
N PHE A 287 -2.02 -22.23 -13.97
CA PHE A 287 -2.76 -23.04 -12.99
C PHE A 287 -4.23 -23.09 -13.40
N CYS A 288 -4.82 -24.28 -13.37
CA CYS A 288 -6.23 -24.50 -13.73
C CYS A 288 -6.93 -25.22 -12.58
N ASN A 289 -8.10 -24.73 -12.18
CA ASN A 289 -8.91 -25.40 -11.17
C ASN A 289 -10.41 -25.17 -11.39
N THR A 290 -11.26 -26.09 -10.94
CA THR A 290 -12.72 -25.95 -10.98
C THR A 290 -13.28 -25.17 -9.79
N SER A 291 -12.49 -24.99 -8.73
CA SER A 291 -12.88 -24.19 -7.58
C SER A 291 -12.64 -22.71 -7.83
N ARG A 292 -13.72 -21.95 -7.99
CA ARG A 292 -13.66 -20.50 -8.14
C ARG A 292 -12.99 -19.84 -6.92
N SER A 293 -13.26 -20.33 -5.72
CA SER A 293 -12.70 -19.77 -4.48
C SER A 293 -11.18 -19.83 -4.42
N ILE A 294 -10.54 -20.92 -4.91
CA ILE A 294 -9.08 -21.03 -5.00
C ILE A 294 -8.53 -20.01 -5.99
N ILE A 295 -9.18 -19.85 -7.13
CA ILE A 295 -8.77 -18.87 -8.14
C ILE A 295 -8.86 -17.44 -7.60
N ASP A 296 -9.97 -17.11 -6.95
CA ASP A 296 -10.17 -15.78 -6.33
C ASP A 296 -9.15 -15.51 -5.23
N TRP A 297 -8.81 -16.54 -4.43
CA TRP A 297 -7.76 -16.44 -3.43
C TRP A 297 -6.40 -16.15 -4.07
N ILE A 298 -6.03 -16.88 -5.14
CA ILE A 298 -4.77 -16.63 -5.87
C ILE A 298 -4.75 -15.21 -6.42
N LEU A 299 -5.82 -14.78 -7.11
CA LEU A 299 -5.91 -13.43 -7.70
C LEU A 299 -5.84 -12.32 -6.65
N THR A 300 -6.24 -12.63 -5.42
CA THR A 300 -6.26 -11.68 -4.30
C THR A 300 -4.90 -11.58 -3.61
N TYR A 301 -4.34 -12.72 -3.21
CA TYR A 301 -3.19 -12.74 -2.29
C TYR A 301 -1.84 -12.97 -2.97
N ALA A 302 -1.80 -13.57 -4.15
CA ALA A 302 -0.55 -13.83 -4.86
C ALA A 302 0.31 -12.56 -5.09
N PRO A 303 -0.25 -11.36 -5.35
CA PRO A 303 0.53 -10.15 -5.48
C PRO A 303 1.29 -9.77 -4.20
N LEU A 304 0.79 -10.12 -3.00
CA LEU A 304 1.47 -9.87 -1.72
C LEU A 304 2.71 -10.74 -1.55
N ALA A 305 2.70 -11.95 -2.12
CA ALA A 305 3.82 -12.89 -2.11
C ALA A 305 4.79 -12.71 -3.29
N GLY A 306 4.54 -11.72 -4.15
CA GLY A 306 5.44 -11.37 -5.23
C GLY A 306 5.10 -11.95 -6.59
N TYR A 307 3.89 -12.43 -6.79
CA TYR A 307 3.45 -12.94 -8.09
C TYR A 307 2.65 -11.90 -8.89
N ASN A 308 2.96 -11.79 -10.16
CA ASN A 308 2.12 -11.07 -11.11
C ASN A 308 1.14 -12.06 -11.76
N VAL A 309 -0.12 -11.99 -11.38
CA VAL A 309 -1.15 -12.95 -11.79
C VAL A 309 -2.23 -12.27 -12.63
N ILE A 310 -2.72 -13.02 -13.61
CA ILE A 310 -3.85 -12.59 -14.45
C ILE A 310 -4.79 -13.75 -14.65
N GLU A 311 -6.09 -13.48 -14.56
CA GLU A 311 -7.12 -14.44 -14.89
C GLU A 311 -7.15 -14.69 -16.40
N GLY A 312 -7.24 -15.96 -16.79
CA GLY A 312 -7.38 -16.39 -18.17
C GLY A 312 -8.86 -16.66 -18.54
N THR A 313 -9.07 -16.98 -19.80
CA THR A 313 -10.41 -17.38 -20.29
C THR A 313 -10.85 -18.68 -19.64
N THR A 314 -12.05 -18.69 -19.06
CA THR A 314 -12.69 -19.90 -18.52
C THR A 314 -13.00 -20.90 -19.64
N ILE A 315 -12.76 -22.18 -19.36
CA ILE A 315 -13.17 -23.26 -20.28
C ILE A 315 -14.55 -23.75 -19.82
N GLU A 316 -15.57 -23.51 -20.65
CA GLU A 316 -16.95 -23.86 -20.33
C GLU A 316 -17.37 -25.24 -20.89
N ASN A 317 -16.53 -25.88 -21.73
CA ASN A 317 -16.90 -27.12 -22.47
C ASN A 317 -16.76 -28.41 -21.64
N SER A 318 -16.63 -28.34 -20.32
CA SER A 318 -16.60 -29.49 -19.41
C SER A 318 -17.82 -29.49 -18.49
N ALA A 319 -18.12 -30.63 -17.86
CA ALA A 319 -19.21 -30.76 -16.88
C ALA A 319 -19.14 -29.73 -15.74
N TYR A 320 -17.96 -29.19 -15.50
CA TYR A 320 -17.70 -28.09 -14.55
C TYR A 320 -16.82 -27.04 -15.23
N PRO A 321 -17.06 -25.73 -15.03
CA PRO A 321 -16.21 -24.67 -15.56
C PRO A 321 -14.79 -24.82 -15.00
N CYS A 322 -13.78 -24.67 -15.86
CA CYS A 322 -12.38 -24.70 -15.45
C CYS A 322 -11.80 -23.29 -15.57
N TYR A 323 -11.47 -22.72 -14.43
CA TYR A 323 -10.88 -21.38 -14.32
C TYR A 323 -9.36 -21.46 -14.44
N LYS A 324 -8.75 -20.41 -15.01
CA LYS A 324 -7.31 -20.34 -15.25
C LYS A 324 -6.69 -19.11 -14.62
N VAL A 325 -5.49 -19.27 -14.10
CA VAL A 325 -4.61 -18.17 -13.68
C VAL A 325 -3.24 -18.33 -14.33
N PHE A 326 -2.73 -17.26 -14.90
CA PHE A 326 -1.37 -17.19 -15.44
C PHE A 326 -0.47 -16.43 -14.48
N PHE A 327 0.66 -17.07 -14.11
CA PHE A 327 1.73 -16.44 -13.33
C PHE A 327 2.77 -15.88 -14.27
N LYS A 328 2.79 -14.56 -14.42
CA LYS A 328 3.74 -13.87 -15.29
C LYS A 328 5.11 -13.74 -14.63
N THR A 329 6.16 -13.91 -15.40
CA THR A 329 7.54 -13.71 -14.94
C THR A 329 7.89 -12.23 -14.76
N THR A 330 7.18 -11.32 -15.46
CA THR A 330 7.42 -9.89 -15.40
C THR A 330 6.72 -9.29 -14.20
N GLN A 331 7.49 -8.67 -13.30
CA GLN A 331 6.99 -8.04 -12.07
C GLN A 331 6.72 -6.53 -12.21
N TYR A 332 6.57 -6.04 -13.42
CA TYR A 332 6.27 -4.64 -13.71
C TYR A 332 5.52 -4.48 -15.02
N ILE A 333 4.86 -3.33 -15.14
CA ILE A 333 4.28 -2.87 -16.41
C ILE A 333 5.01 -1.61 -16.84
N ILE A 334 5.28 -1.52 -18.16
CA ILE A 334 5.75 -0.29 -18.77
C ILE A 334 4.53 0.52 -19.18
N ASN A 335 4.31 1.62 -18.47
CA ASN A 335 3.26 2.56 -18.82
C ASN A 335 3.68 3.45 -19.98
N ASN A 336 2.71 3.86 -20.80
CA ASN A 336 2.92 4.76 -21.95
C ASN A 336 3.97 4.24 -22.95
N ASP A 337 3.94 2.93 -23.24
CA ASP A 337 4.85 2.30 -24.20
C ASP A 337 4.56 2.79 -25.62
N SER A 338 5.46 3.61 -26.16
CA SER A 338 5.33 4.21 -27.49
C SER A 338 5.25 3.18 -28.65
N ARG A 339 5.67 1.93 -28.42
CA ARG A 339 5.58 0.83 -29.38
C ARG A 339 4.16 0.28 -29.54
N LYS A 340 3.27 0.60 -28.60
CA LYS A 340 1.88 0.11 -28.55
C LYS A 340 0.91 1.25 -28.84
N LYS A 341 0.38 1.31 -30.09
CA LYS A 341 -0.43 2.44 -30.59
C LYS A 341 -1.62 2.85 -29.73
N ASN A 342 -2.30 1.92 -29.04
CA ASN A 342 -3.54 2.19 -28.30
C ASN A 342 -3.34 2.23 -26.78
N LYS A 343 -2.10 2.38 -26.30
CA LYS A 343 -1.78 2.28 -24.89
C LYS A 343 -1.03 3.49 -24.33
N LYS A 344 -1.15 4.62 -25.04
CA LYS A 344 -0.66 5.91 -24.55
C LYS A 344 -1.57 6.43 -23.43
N VAL A 345 -0.96 7.21 -22.52
CA VAL A 345 -1.72 7.95 -21.51
C VAL A 345 -2.72 8.90 -22.20
N ILE A 346 -3.92 8.94 -21.67
CA ILE A 346 -4.99 9.84 -22.13
C ILE A 346 -5.21 10.87 -21.04
N ILE A 347 -5.14 12.15 -21.39
CA ILE A 347 -5.39 13.26 -20.47
C ILE A 347 -6.75 13.85 -20.83
N SER A 348 -7.63 13.99 -19.84
CA SER A 348 -8.97 14.54 -19.98
C SER A 348 -9.29 15.49 -18.84
N ASN A 349 -10.13 16.50 -19.10
CA ASN A 349 -10.74 17.33 -18.05
C ASN A 349 -12.16 16.81 -17.82
N GLU A 350 -12.46 16.41 -16.58
CA GLU A 350 -13.74 15.80 -16.24
C GLU A 350 -14.12 16.19 -14.81
N GLU A 351 -15.40 15.99 -14.48
CA GLU A 351 -15.90 16.04 -13.12
C GLU A 351 -16.35 14.65 -12.70
N LEU A 352 -15.64 14.04 -11.75
CA LEU A 352 -15.90 12.68 -11.28
C LEU A 352 -15.79 12.59 -9.76
N SER A 353 -16.49 11.63 -9.16
CA SER A 353 -16.22 11.22 -7.79
C SER A 353 -14.89 10.50 -7.73
N VAL A 354 -14.05 10.90 -6.80
CA VAL A 354 -12.71 10.37 -6.59
C VAL A 354 -12.53 9.87 -5.16
N TYR A 355 -11.64 8.91 -5.01
CA TYR A 355 -11.45 8.15 -3.79
C TYR A 355 -9.97 7.97 -3.50
N CYS A 356 -9.62 7.99 -2.23
CA CYS A 356 -8.26 7.69 -1.77
C CYS A 356 -8.29 7.26 -0.30
N VAL A 357 -7.24 6.58 0.12
CA VAL A 357 -6.96 6.29 1.52
C VAL A 357 -5.54 6.70 1.86
N THR A 358 -5.29 6.95 3.13
CA THR A 358 -3.94 7.23 3.62
C THR A 358 -3.50 6.11 4.55
N VAL A 359 -2.37 5.48 4.24
CA VAL A 359 -1.70 4.46 5.07
C VAL A 359 -0.33 4.96 5.51
N SER A 360 0.21 4.37 6.57
CA SER A 360 1.46 4.81 7.19
C SER A 360 2.68 4.75 6.25
N THR A 361 2.70 3.81 5.30
CA THR A 361 3.81 3.63 4.33
C THR A 361 3.72 4.56 3.13
N GLY A 362 2.58 5.21 2.92
CA GLY A 362 2.33 5.99 1.71
C GLY A 362 2.17 5.17 0.42
N LEU A 363 2.12 3.83 0.50
CA LEU A 363 1.99 2.92 -0.64
C LEU A 363 0.91 1.87 -0.39
N ILE A 364 0.05 1.66 -1.39
CA ILE A 364 -1.02 0.67 -1.37
C ILE A 364 -1.00 -0.18 -2.64
N LEU A 365 -1.62 -1.35 -2.55
CA LEU A 365 -1.84 -2.22 -3.70
C LEU A 365 -3.22 -1.95 -4.28
N VAL A 366 -3.26 -1.63 -5.57
CA VAL A 366 -4.49 -1.33 -6.33
C VAL A 366 -4.60 -2.23 -7.56
N ARG A 367 -5.83 -2.41 -8.06
CA ARG A 367 -6.10 -3.15 -9.28
C ARG A 367 -6.92 -2.29 -10.24
N GLY A 368 -6.45 -2.18 -11.46
CA GLY A 368 -7.12 -1.43 -12.52
C GLY A 368 -8.32 -2.17 -13.08
N THR A 369 -9.13 -1.48 -13.88
CA THR A 369 -10.33 -2.02 -14.55
C THR A 369 -10.06 -3.16 -15.54
N ASN A 370 -8.79 -3.34 -15.93
CA ASN A 370 -8.33 -4.45 -16.78
C ASN A 370 -7.78 -5.64 -15.98
N GLY A 371 -7.97 -5.66 -14.65
CA GLY A 371 -7.50 -6.72 -13.76
C GLY A 371 -6.01 -6.63 -13.39
N GLN A 372 -5.27 -5.65 -13.90
CA GLN A 372 -3.85 -5.51 -13.62
C GLN A 372 -3.61 -4.85 -12.28
N THR A 373 -2.80 -5.50 -11.44
CA THR A 373 -2.36 -4.94 -10.15
C THR A 373 -1.21 -3.95 -10.32
N SER A 374 -1.11 -3.01 -9.40
CA SER A 374 0.00 -2.05 -9.31
C SER A 374 0.16 -1.51 -7.90
N ILE A 375 1.40 -1.19 -7.50
CA ILE A 375 1.69 -0.46 -6.27
C ILE A 375 1.68 1.02 -6.62
N CYS A 376 0.85 1.79 -5.90
CA CYS A 376 0.71 3.23 -6.11
C CYS A 376 0.80 3.97 -4.78
N GLY A 377 1.15 5.26 -4.85
CA GLY A 377 1.35 6.10 -3.68
C GLY A 377 0.10 6.84 -3.23
N ASN A 378 0.10 7.19 -1.97
CA ASN A 378 -0.64 8.29 -1.41
C ASN A 378 0.37 9.30 -0.83
N CYS A 379 -0.03 10.53 -0.54
CA CYS A 379 0.91 11.53 -0.01
C CYS A 379 0.39 12.23 1.22
N SER A 380 1.33 12.56 2.13
CA SER A 380 1.04 13.36 3.28
C SER A 380 2.18 14.35 3.61
N ILE A 381 2.32 15.41 2.79
CA ILE A 381 3.22 16.52 3.08
C ILE A 381 2.69 17.35 4.26
N LEU A 382 1.40 17.29 4.55
CA LEU A 382 0.76 18.01 5.65
C LEU A 382 1.30 17.61 7.04
N GLU A 383 2.00 16.47 7.15
CA GLU A 383 2.65 16.02 8.39
C GLU A 383 3.77 16.96 8.87
N HIS A 384 4.40 17.70 7.95
CA HIS A 384 5.51 18.59 8.27
C HIS A 384 5.10 19.89 8.96
N GLY A 385 3.80 20.16 9.10
CA GLY A 385 3.29 21.26 9.92
C GLY A 385 2.96 20.77 11.32
N THR A 386 3.76 21.09 12.32
CA THR A 386 3.48 20.76 13.72
C THR A 386 2.41 21.68 14.29
N VAL A 387 1.45 21.11 15.03
CA VAL A 387 0.36 21.85 15.67
C VAL A 387 0.39 21.57 17.16
N TYR A 388 0.45 22.64 17.95
CA TYR A 388 0.36 22.61 19.40
C TYR A 388 -0.98 23.21 19.82
N LEU A 389 -1.76 22.47 20.61
CA LEU A 389 -3.06 22.91 21.09
C LEU A 389 -3.07 22.90 22.61
N ARG A 390 -3.80 23.85 23.19
CA ARG A 390 -4.03 23.96 24.64
C ARG A 390 -5.49 24.22 24.90
N GLN A 391 -6.11 23.40 25.76
CA GLN A 391 -7.44 23.60 26.27
C GLN A 391 -7.38 23.71 27.80
N ASP A 392 -7.77 24.84 28.34
CA ASP A 392 -7.87 25.09 29.77
C ASP A 392 -9.34 24.96 30.19
N ILE A 393 -9.59 24.19 31.25
CA ILE A 393 -10.93 23.93 31.77
C ILE A 393 -10.89 24.05 33.30
N SER A 394 -11.75 24.91 33.88
CA SER A 394 -11.89 24.96 35.33
C SER A 394 -12.37 23.62 35.86
N ILE A 395 -11.86 23.19 37.02
CA ILE A 395 -12.22 21.90 37.65
C ILE A 395 -13.71 21.87 37.99
N GLU A 396 -14.30 22.99 38.38
CA GLU A 396 -15.73 23.10 38.66
C GLU A 396 -16.56 22.81 37.41
N LYS A 397 -16.17 23.40 36.24
CA LYS A 397 -16.82 23.17 34.97
C LYS A 397 -16.65 21.71 34.49
N LEU A 398 -15.48 21.11 34.71
CA LEU A 398 -15.21 19.72 34.39
C LEU A 398 -16.07 18.78 35.23
N ALA A 399 -16.15 19.02 36.55
CA ALA A 399 -17.00 18.25 37.47
C ALA A 399 -18.47 18.31 37.06
N THR A 400 -18.94 19.51 36.62
CA THR A 400 -20.31 19.69 36.13
C THR A 400 -20.53 18.95 34.80
N GLN A 401 -19.56 18.88 33.91
CA GLN A 401 -19.66 18.12 32.65
C GLN A 401 -19.74 16.61 32.92
N ILE A 402 -18.88 16.09 33.77
CA ILE A 402 -18.85 14.66 34.14
C ILE A 402 -20.18 14.23 34.81
N THR A 403 -20.70 15.04 35.73
CA THR A 403 -21.99 14.76 36.42
C THR A 403 -23.17 14.78 35.45
N LYS A 404 -23.11 15.54 34.38
CA LYS A 404 -24.12 15.54 33.30
C LYS A 404 -23.93 14.46 32.25
N GLY A 405 -22.93 13.57 32.39
CA GLY A 405 -22.63 12.49 31.45
C GLY A 405 -21.96 12.98 30.13
N ASN A 406 -21.46 14.19 30.11
CA ASN A 406 -20.87 14.81 28.89
C ASN A 406 -19.37 14.48 28.65
N GLY A 407 -18.86 13.41 29.26
CA GLY A 407 -17.54 12.86 28.92
C GLY A 407 -16.33 13.70 29.34
N ASN A 408 -15.19 13.38 28.74
CA ASN A 408 -13.89 14.02 28.95
C ASN A 408 -13.77 15.36 28.20
N PRO A 409 -12.71 16.15 28.49
CA PRO A 409 -12.37 17.33 27.68
C PRO A 409 -12.25 17.04 26.19
N GLU A 410 -12.72 17.97 25.35
CA GLU A 410 -12.81 17.77 23.89
C GLU A 410 -11.49 17.32 23.24
N LEU A 411 -10.36 17.95 23.61
CA LEU A 411 -9.06 17.58 23.08
C LEU A 411 -8.59 16.21 23.56
N LEU A 412 -8.91 15.83 24.81
CA LEU A 412 -8.51 14.53 25.33
C LEU A 412 -9.19 13.40 24.56
N ASP A 413 -10.52 13.45 24.42
CA ASP A 413 -11.28 12.42 23.73
C ASP A 413 -10.84 12.22 22.26
N LYS A 414 -10.51 13.31 21.58
CA LYS A 414 -10.13 13.28 20.17
C LYS A 414 -8.70 12.79 19.92
N TYR A 415 -7.75 13.26 20.72
CA TYR A 415 -6.32 13.11 20.40
C TYR A 415 -5.63 11.98 21.18
N GLU A 416 -6.17 11.53 22.33
CA GLU A 416 -5.54 10.49 23.14
C GLU A 416 -5.37 9.17 22.38
N LYS A 417 -6.36 8.79 21.57
CA LYS A 417 -6.35 7.57 20.77
C LYS A 417 -5.70 7.73 19.40
N ASN A 418 -5.29 8.95 19.04
CA ASN A 418 -4.68 9.20 17.75
C ASN A 418 -3.18 8.85 17.78
N PRO A 419 -2.69 7.92 16.95
CA PRO A 419 -1.31 7.43 17.01
C PRO A 419 -0.25 8.48 16.60
N TYR A 420 -0.67 9.58 15.97
CA TYR A 420 0.19 10.68 15.53
C TYR A 420 0.13 11.89 16.44
N SER A 421 -0.56 11.76 17.56
CA SER A 421 -0.72 12.82 18.54
C SER A 421 -0.16 12.39 19.89
N LYS A 422 0.31 13.37 20.67
CA LYS A 422 0.69 13.17 22.06
C LYS A 422 -0.13 14.13 22.91
N VAL A 423 -0.72 13.60 23.95
CA VAL A 423 -1.58 14.34 24.87
C VAL A 423 -0.96 14.33 26.25
N TYR A 424 -0.92 15.48 26.87
CA TYR A 424 -0.55 15.66 28.26
C TYR A 424 -1.69 16.40 28.97
N GLY A 425 -2.11 15.93 30.12
CA GLY A 425 -3.17 16.55 30.93
C GLY A 425 -2.70 16.71 32.37
N GLY A 426 -2.92 17.89 32.96
CA GLY A 426 -2.55 18.15 34.33
C GLY A 426 -2.94 19.56 34.80
N ARG A 427 -2.77 19.81 36.11
CA ARG A 427 -2.90 21.12 36.72
C ARG A 427 -1.54 21.86 36.63
N LEU A 428 -1.29 22.48 35.48
CA LEU A 428 0.06 22.97 35.16
C LEU A 428 0.32 24.42 35.58
N PHE A 429 -0.72 25.25 35.53
CA PHE A 429 -0.58 26.69 35.68
C PHE A 429 -1.43 27.25 36.82
N ASP A 430 -2.44 26.54 37.26
CA ASP A 430 -3.37 26.91 38.31
C ASP A 430 -3.99 25.64 38.92
N GLU A 431 -4.16 25.61 40.25
CA GLU A 431 -4.71 24.47 40.99
C GLU A 431 -6.18 24.21 40.64
N ASP A 432 -6.91 25.24 40.26
CA ASP A 432 -8.33 25.19 39.88
C ASP A 432 -8.57 24.94 38.38
N THR A 433 -7.51 24.83 37.60
CA THR A 433 -7.60 24.68 36.13
C THR A 433 -6.87 23.44 35.64
N LEU A 434 -7.59 22.56 34.91
CA LEU A 434 -7.00 21.45 34.17
C LEU A 434 -6.59 21.94 32.78
N SER A 435 -5.30 21.80 32.43
CA SER A 435 -4.80 22.07 31.09
C SER A 435 -4.62 20.77 30.33
N ILE A 436 -5.19 20.68 29.15
CA ILE A 436 -4.97 19.60 28.17
C ILE A 436 -4.09 20.13 27.05
N LEU A 437 -2.91 19.55 26.90
CA LEU A 437 -1.91 19.95 25.91
C LEU A 437 -1.77 18.85 24.84
N VAL A 438 -1.81 19.22 23.59
CA VAL A 438 -1.71 18.30 22.47
C VAL A 438 -0.59 18.72 21.54
N SER A 439 0.35 17.80 21.28
CA SER A 439 1.31 17.90 20.18
C SER A 439 0.86 17.00 19.05
N THR A 440 0.53 17.58 17.89
CA THR A 440 0.05 16.87 16.72
C THR A 440 0.62 17.48 15.44
N ASN A 441 0.08 17.15 14.29
CA ASN A 441 0.43 17.77 13.02
C ASN A 441 -0.82 18.20 12.24
N TYR A 442 -0.63 19.11 11.28
CA TYR A 442 -1.72 19.69 10.50
C TYR A 442 -2.49 18.64 9.69
N ARG A 443 -1.82 17.54 9.30
CA ARG A 443 -2.46 16.39 8.67
C ARG A 443 -3.57 15.82 9.53
N VAL A 444 -3.31 15.55 10.82
CA VAL A 444 -4.32 15.00 11.76
C VAL A 444 -5.54 15.90 11.86
N ILE A 445 -5.34 17.21 11.92
CA ILE A 445 -6.43 18.21 11.95
C ILE A 445 -7.32 18.09 10.69
N ILE A 446 -6.71 18.04 9.52
CA ILE A 446 -7.43 17.99 8.24
C ILE A 446 -8.10 16.62 8.03
N GLU A 447 -7.39 15.54 8.31
CA GLU A 447 -7.87 14.17 8.09
C GLU A 447 -9.10 13.83 8.93
N ASN A 448 -9.18 14.35 10.15
CA ASN A 448 -10.30 14.11 11.05
C ASN A 448 -11.39 15.18 10.97
N ASN A 449 -11.23 16.17 10.09
CA ASN A 449 -12.13 17.33 9.99
C ASN A 449 -12.23 18.14 11.31
N TRP A 450 -11.10 18.24 12.03
CA TRP A 450 -10.99 18.95 13.32
C TRP A 450 -10.47 20.37 13.16
N ILE A 451 -10.74 21.02 12.03
CA ILE A 451 -10.27 22.39 11.73
C ILE A 451 -10.69 23.40 12.82
N ASN A 452 -11.83 23.15 13.47
CA ASN A 452 -12.34 24.00 14.55
C ASN A 452 -11.46 23.93 15.82
N ASP A 453 -10.61 22.89 15.95
CA ASP A 453 -9.71 22.77 17.11
C ASP A 453 -8.52 23.74 17.00
N LEU A 454 -8.31 24.35 15.84
CA LEU A 454 -7.33 25.45 15.70
C LEU A 454 -7.67 26.68 16.57
N LYS A 455 -8.88 26.77 17.13
CA LYS A 455 -9.22 27.75 18.18
C LYS A 455 -8.38 27.57 19.45
N TYR A 456 -7.83 26.36 19.67
CA TYR A 456 -6.96 25.99 20.78
C TYR A 456 -5.46 26.08 20.43
N LEU A 457 -5.12 26.59 19.23
CA LEU A 457 -3.72 26.73 18.80
C LEU A 457 -2.97 27.61 19.80
N CYS A 458 -1.81 27.16 20.20
CA CYS A 458 -0.93 27.86 21.15
C CYS A 458 0.53 27.69 20.75
N GLU A 459 1.40 28.49 21.40
CA GLU A 459 2.83 28.27 21.36
C GLU A 459 3.22 27.04 22.18
N PRO A 460 4.29 26.31 21.77
CA PRO A 460 4.76 25.15 22.51
C PRO A 460 5.24 25.54 23.91
N THR A 461 4.74 24.82 24.91
CA THR A 461 5.21 24.91 26.30
C THR A 461 6.20 23.79 26.58
N GLU A 462 6.82 23.79 27.75
CA GLU A 462 7.70 22.73 28.21
C GLU A 462 7.02 21.35 28.33
N PHE A 463 5.70 21.33 28.48
CA PHE A 463 4.88 20.13 28.57
C PHE A 463 4.39 19.57 27.23
N HIS A 464 4.61 20.29 26.14
CA HIS A 464 4.36 19.76 24.80
C HIS A 464 5.53 18.89 24.37
N GLU A 465 5.22 17.74 23.73
CA GLU A 465 6.26 16.96 23.06
C GLU A 465 6.75 17.71 21.82
N LYS A 466 7.98 18.23 21.87
CA LYS A 466 8.56 19.01 20.78
C LYS A 466 8.85 18.13 19.57
N ARG A 467 8.52 18.62 18.38
CA ARG A 467 8.86 18.04 17.10
C ARG A 467 9.90 18.89 16.41
N ILE A 468 10.92 18.23 15.86
CA ILE A 468 12.04 18.88 15.20
C ILE A 468 12.01 18.52 13.72
N THR A 469 12.15 19.51 12.84
CA THR A 469 12.37 19.30 11.42
C THR A 469 13.84 19.43 11.11
N ILE A 470 14.43 18.39 10.51
CA ILE A 470 15.84 18.36 10.14
C ILE A 470 15.96 18.30 8.62
N HIS A 471 16.72 19.24 8.07
CA HIS A 471 17.07 19.26 6.66
C HIS A 471 18.45 18.65 6.45
N PHE A 472 18.51 17.56 5.70
CA PHE A 472 19.74 16.88 5.33
C PHE A 472 20.08 17.14 3.86
N THR A 473 21.30 17.58 3.60
CA THR A 473 21.90 17.48 2.27
C THR A 473 22.91 16.35 2.32
N CYS A 474 22.59 15.23 1.68
CA CYS A 474 23.41 14.03 1.67
C CYS A 474 23.32 13.28 0.34
N ASP A 475 24.18 12.29 0.15
CA ASP A 475 24.05 11.45 -1.04
C ASP A 475 22.81 10.54 -0.94
N ARG A 476 22.45 9.97 -2.08
CA ARG A 476 21.21 9.21 -2.21
C ARG A 476 21.20 7.92 -1.40
N ALA A 477 22.36 7.26 -1.21
CA ALA A 477 22.43 6.03 -0.44
C ALA A 477 22.06 6.30 1.01
N ILE A 478 22.58 7.38 1.58
CA ILE A 478 22.27 7.82 2.95
C ILE A 478 20.79 8.19 3.06
N SER A 479 20.25 8.95 2.11
CA SER A 479 18.83 9.34 2.17
C SER A 479 17.88 8.13 2.10
N MET A 480 18.24 7.09 1.36
CA MET A 480 17.46 5.84 1.30
C MET A 480 17.50 5.05 2.62
N GLU A 481 18.61 5.11 3.37
CA GLU A 481 18.67 4.51 4.71
C GLU A 481 17.75 5.26 5.69
N PHE A 482 17.69 6.60 5.64
CA PHE A 482 16.77 7.37 6.48
C PHE A 482 15.31 6.97 6.29
N LEU A 483 14.88 6.69 5.05
CA LEU A 483 13.50 6.29 4.76
C LEU A 483 13.06 4.97 5.43
N ARG A 484 14.01 4.20 5.96
CA ARG A 484 13.70 2.97 6.71
C ARG A 484 13.28 3.23 8.16
N HIS A 485 13.55 4.44 8.69
CA HIS A 485 13.17 4.82 10.05
C HIS A 485 11.71 5.28 10.08
N ARG A 486 10.83 4.39 10.52
CA ARG A 486 9.36 4.53 10.44
C ARG A 486 8.75 5.58 11.38
N THR A 487 9.52 6.10 12.32
CA THR A 487 9.07 7.11 13.30
C THR A 487 9.12 8.54 12.77
N PHE A 488 9.66 8.75 11.57
CA PHE A 488 9.85 10.06 10.96
C PHE A 488 8.96 10.25 9.73
N SER A 489 8.58 11.49 9.48
CA SER A 489 7.97 11.92 8.21
C SER A 489 9.05 12.48 7.30
N PHE A 490 9.11 12.05 6.05
CA PHE A 490 10.15 12.41 5.11
C PHE A 490 9.60 13.19 3.91
N ALA A 491 10.29 14.30 3.58
CA ALA A 491 10.15 15.01 2.32
C ALA A 491 11.51 14.96 1.60
N GLN A 492 11.58 14.27 0.46
CA GLN A 492 12.83 14.08 -0.28
C GLN A 492 12.77 14.75 -1.64
N GLU A 493 13.86 15.43 -2.02
CA GLU A 493 14.01 15.99 -3.36
C GLU A 493 14.09 14.88 -4.42
N SER A 494 13.33 15.04 -5.50
CA SER A 494 13.42 14.14 -6.65
C SER A 494 14.71 14.38 -7.40
N THR A 495 15.66 13.45 -7.36
CA THR A 495 17.00 13.55 -7.97
C THR A 495 17.01 13.54 -9.50
N ARG A 496 15.86 13.38 -10.15
CA ARG A 496 15.76 13.17 -11.62
C ARG A 496 15.96 14.38 -12.49
N GLN A 497 15.89 15.58 -11.92
CA GLN A 497 16.12 16.80 -12.70
C GLN A 497 17.60 17.16 -12.88
N ILE A 498 18.49 16.55 -12.08
CA ILE A 498 19.94 16.87 -12.11
C ILE A 498 20.66 16.24 -13.31
N ILE A 499 20.16 15.15 -13.86
CA ILE A 499 20.80 14.41 -14.97
C ILE A 499 20.55 15.04 -16.36
N MET A 500 19.65 16.04 -16.44
CA MET A 500 19.29 16.67 -17.72
C MET A 500 19.97 18.03 -17.98
N ALA A 501 20.87 18.44 -17.11
CA ALA A 501 21.64 19.70 -17.26
C ALA A 501 23.14 19.45 -17.51
N ALA A 502 23.53 18.26 -17.99
CA ALA A 502 24.89 17.94 -18.41
C ALA A 502 24.92 17.49 -19.86
#